data_8ebdbddeca2edcacde758d2386b54c45
#
_entry.id   8ebdbddeca2edcacde758d2386b54c45
#
_cell.length_a   1.000
_cell.length_b   1.000
_cell.length_c   1.000
_cell.angle_alpha   90.00
_cell.angle_beta   90.00
_cell.angle_gamma   90.00
#
_symmetry.space_group_name_H-M   'P 1'
#
loop_
_entity.id
_entity.type
_entity.pdbx_description
1 polymer ?
#
loop_
_entity_poly.entity_id
_entity_poly.type
_entity_poly.pdbx_seq_one_letter_code
_entity_poly.pdbx_strand_id
1 'polypeptide(L)'
;MKTKILRNLFLSLGVFFALAISTHAQNLYVSVNGAECGYNCSNFTGSISEYTPDGTQSTIASDLARPRGLVFDSSGNLFAAVKHFGPPVQFHGRILQFPPLGHQSVLGNVAQSIIEGLVTDSGGNIFAMANSVSKTTTNTIYKFALDGTRTVFGTISGAGFGLAFDSAGNLYAADADDQTIYKFTPDGTQSVFVGPSAFTENAFPVGLAFDSAGNLFVSTEGDPGNDTILEFTPNGMESTFATGLTNPRGMAFDGSGNLFVAETNPAPDGDILEFTPGAGEPTVFAPGIDFPEFLTFGPPR
;
A
#
# COMPACT_ATOMS: atom_id res chain seq x y z
N MET A 1 2.88 -16.78 83.31
CA MET A 1 2.53 -15.65 82.44
C MET A 1 3.22 -15.86 81.10
N LYS A 2 2.49 -16.29 80.09
CA LYS A 2 3.01 -16.45 78.71
C LYS A 2 2.37 -15.40 77.81
N THR A 3 3.14 -14.42 77.40
CA THR A 3 2.72 -13.35 76.52
C THR A 3 2.73 -13.86 75.08
N LYS A 4 1.56 -13.89 74.41
CA LYS A 4 1.41 -14.18 73.00
C LYS A 4 1.64 -12.87 72.21
N ILE A 5 2.65 -12.91 71.34
CA ILE A 5 2.90 -11.82 70.36
C ILE A 5 2.06 -12.19 69.14
N LEU A 6 1.06 -11.36 68.83
CA LEU A 6 0.29 -11.40 67.58
C LEU A 6 1.11 -10.72 66.50
N ARG A 7 1.54 -11.44 65.48
CA ARG A 7 2.12 -10.85 64.23
C ARG A 7 0.97 -10.55 63.26
N ASN A 8 0.69 -9.26 63.07
CA ASN A 8 -0.19 -8.81 62.01
C ASN A 8 0.53 -8.93 60.67
N LEU A 9 0.03 -9.86 59.81
CA LEU A 9 0.45 -9.97 58.43
C LEU A 9 -0.38 -8.96 57.59
N PHE A 10 0.22 -7.84 57.20
CA PHE A 10 -0.36 -6.96 56.20
C PHE A 10 -0.15 -7.58 54.80
N LEU A 11 -1.20 -8.13 54.24
CA LEU A 11 -1.24 -8.44 52.80
C LEU A 11 -1.47 -7.12 52.08
N SER A 12 -0.42 -6.58 51.47
CA SER A 12 -0.56 -5.48 50.50
C SER A 12 -1.11 -6.07 49.19
N LEU A 13 -2.38 -5.86 48.92
CA LEU A 13 -3.00 -6.14 47.62
C LEU A 13 -2.45 -5.11 46.64
N GLY A 14 -1.41 -5.45 45.90
CA GLY A 14 -0.92 -4.67 44.78
C GLY A 14 -1.95 -4.71 43.66
N VAL A 15 -2.74 -3.63 43.51
CA VAL A 15 -3.56 -3.42 42.33
C VAL A 15 -2.61 -3.08 41.20
N PHE A 16 -2.26 -4.07 40.36
CA PHE A 16 -1.65 -3.82 39.07
C PHE A 16 -2.71 -3.18 38.18
N PHE A 17 -2.68 -1.85 38.06
CA PHE A 17 -3.28 -1.18 36.92
C PHE A 17 -2.46 -1.60 35.69
N ALA A 18 -2.93 -2.60 34.97
CA ALA A 18 -2.53 -2.75 33.59
C ALA A 18 -3.00 -1.48 32.87
N LEU A 19 -2.09 -0.56 32.58
CA LEU A 19 -2.34 0.45 31.55
C LEU A 19 -2.62 -0.35 30.27
N ALA A 20 -3.90 -0.47 29.92
CA ALA A 20 -4.26 -0.80 28.56
C ALA A 20 -3.66 0.33 27.71
N ILE A 21 -2.52 0.07 27.08
CA ILE A 21 -2.06 0.87 25.96
C ILE A 21 -3.16 0.68 24.94
N SER A 22 -4.06 1.65 24.82
CA SER A 22 -4.98 1.75 23.70
C SER A 22 -4.10 1.87 22.47
N THR A 23 -3.79 0.74 21.84
CA THR A 23 -3.37 0.77 20.44
C THR A 23 -4.55 1.39 19.73
N HIS A 24 -4.42 2.65 19.32
CA HIS A 24 -5.45 3.27 18.50
C HIS A 24 -5.59 2.36 17.29
N ALA A 25 -6.75 1.74 17.15
CA ALA A 25 -7.04 0.92 16.00
C ALA A 25 -6.84 1.81 14.77
N GLN A 26 -5.97 1.38 13.87
CA GLN A 26 -5.74 2.09 12.62
C GLN A 26 -6.92 1.83 11.69
N ASN A 27 -7.33 2.85 10.94
CA ASN A 27 -8.31 2.67 9.89
C ASN A 27 -7.60 2.28 8.59
N LEU A 28 -8.30 1.49 7.78
CA LEU A 28 -7.84 1.09 6.45
C LEU A 28 -8.33 2.12 5.43
N TYR A 29 -7.43 2.60 4.58
CA TYR A 29 -7.74 3.52 3.47
C TYR A 29 -7.53 2.80 2.16
N VAL A 30 -8.52 2.88 1.27
CA VAL A 30 -8.55 2.17 -0.01
C VAL A 30 -8.77 3.17 -1.13
N SER A 31 -7.92 3.14 -2.16
CA SER A 31 -8.19 3.81 -3.42
C SER A 31 -9.13 2.97 -4.27
N VAL A 32 -10.22 3.56 -4.69
CA VAL A 32 -11.28 2.95 -5.49
C VAL A 32 -11.26 3.60 -6.86
N ASN A 33 -10.91 2.82 -7.89
CA ASN A 33 -10.76 3.37 -9.24
C ASN A 33 -12.09 3.84 -9.84
N GLY A 34 -13.19 3.23 -9.42
CA GLY A 34 -14.52 3.48 -9.95
C GLY A 34 -14.74 2.87 -11.34
N ALA A 35 -15.95 2.95 -11.85
CA ALA A 35 -16.30 2.39 -13.16
C ALA A 35 -15.36 2.91 -14.26
N GLU A 36 -14.83 2.00 -15.06
CA GLU A 36 -13.97 2.34 -16.19
C GLU A 36 -14.73 3.20 -17.19
N CYS A 37 -14.46 4.45 -17.20
CA CYS A 37 -14.82 5.27 -18.31
C CYS A 37 -13.61 5.41 -19.23
N GLY A 38 -13.82 5.18 -20.56
CA GLY A 38 -12.75 5.22 -21.57
C GLY A 38 -12.00 6.55 -21.61
N TYR A 39 -11.03 6.68 -22.50
CA TYR A 39 -10.06 7.79 -22.60
C TYR A 39 -10.62 9.23 -22.61
N ASN A 40 -11.92 9.42 -22.82
CA ASN A 40 -12.57 10.74 -22.98
C ASN A 40 -13.59 11.08 -21.89
N CYS A 41 -13.54 10.47 -20.73
CA CYS A 41 -14.50 10.75 -19.67
C CYS A 41 -14.22 12.06 -18.95
N SER A 42 -15.26 12.88 -18.85
CA SER A 42 -15.30 14.06 -17.98
C SER A 42 -15.80 13.76 -16.55
N ASN A 43 -16.42 12.59 -16.34
CA ASN A 43 -16.97 12.19 -15.05
C ASN A 43 -16.06 11.12 -14.44
N PHE A 44 -15.26 11.50 -13.48
CA PHE A 44 -14.46 10.58 -12.68
C PHE A 44 -15.31 10.06 -11.54
N THR A 45 -15.32 8.75 -11.33
CA THR A 45 -16.08 8.10 -10.24
C THR A 45 -15.16 7.52 -9.17
N GLY A 46 -13.84 7.70 -9.32
CA GLY A 46 -12.88 7.22 -8.35
C GLY A 46 -12.97 7.95 -7.01
N SER A 47 -12.66 7.25 -5.94
CA SER A 47 -12.74 7.75 -4.57
C SER A 47 -11.63 7.20 -3.69
N ILE A 48 -11.50 7.78 -2.51
CA ILE A 48 -10.75 7.21 -1.40
C ILE A 48 -11.74 6.92 -0.30
N SER A 49 -11.84 5.67 0.10
CA SER A 49 -12.67 5.18 1.19
C SER A 49 -11.84 4.90 2.43
N GLU A 50 -12.38 5.19 3.59
CA GLU A 50 -11.86 4.84 4.90
C GLU A 50 -12.75 3.76 5.51
N TYR A 51 -12.14 2.75 6.09
CA TYR A 51 -12.81 1.66 6.81
C TYR A 51 -12.29 1.60 8.23
N THR A 52 -13.20 1.66 9.19
CA THR A 52 -12.87 1.37 10.59
C THR A 52 -12.63 -0.13 10.78
N PRO A 53 -12.02 -0.57 11.90
CA PRO A 53 -11.73 -1.99 12.15
C PRO A 53 -12.98 -2.90 12.18
N ASP A 54 -14.17 -2.34 12.39
CA ASP A 54 -15.45 -3.06 12.31
C ASP A 54 -16.06 -3.10 10.89
N GLY A 55 -15.32 -2.60 9.87
CA GLY A 55 -15.76 -2.57 8.48
C GLY A 55 -16.69 -1.40 8.12
N THR A 56 -16.94 -0.45 9.04
CA THR A 56 -17.77 0.73 8.72
C THR A 56 -17.03 1.63 7.74
N GLN A 57 -17.68 1.91 6.60
CA GLN A 57 -17.11 2.71 5.51
C GLN A 57 -17.50 4.18 5.61
N SER A 58 -16.53 5.05 5.31
CA SER A 58 -16.74 6.47 5.01
C SER A 58 -15.97 6.89 3.77
N THR A 59 -16.37 7.98 3.11
CA THR A 59 -15.67 8.50 1.92
C THR A 59 -14.83 9.72 2.31
N ILE A 60 -13.52 9.65 2.06
CA ILE A 60 -12.57 10.75 2.30
C ILE A 60 -12.56 11.74 1.15
N ALA A 61 -12.59 11.23 -0.09
CA ALA A 61 -12.62 12.04 -1.30
C ALA A 61 -13.34 11.32 -2.42
N SER A 62 -14.05 12.07 -3.27
CA SER A 62 -14.75 11.59 -4.46
C SER A 62 -14.30 12.34 -5.72
N ASP A 63 -14.81 11.92 -6.86
CA ASP A 63 -14.56 12.54 -8.17
C ASP A 63 -13.07 12.58 -8.55
N LEU A 64 -12.32 11.59 -8.08
CA LEU A 64 -10.92 11.43 -8.38
C LEU A 64 -10.72 10.67 -9.69
N ALA A 65 -9.75 11.11 -10.48
CA ALA A 65 -9.40 10.43 -11.72
C ALA A 65 -8.43 9.27 -11.45
N ARG A 66 -8.95 8.05 -11.42
CA ARG A 66 -8.16 6.82 -11.26
C ARG A 66 -7.17 6.93 -10.10
N PRO A 67 -7.63 7.05 -8.86
CA PRO A 67 -6.76 7.05 -7.70
C PRO A 67 -6.06 5.69 -7.58
N ARG A 68 -4.76 5.74 -7.30
CA ARG A 68 -3.86 4.59 -7.20
C ARG A 68 -3.16 4.59 -5.84
N GLY A 69 -1.84 4.58 -5.82
CA GLY A 69 -1.05 4.51 -4.61
C GLY A 69 -1.50 5.49 -3.53
N LEU A 70 -1.61 4.99 -2.31
CA LEU A 70 -1.96 5.72 -1.10
C LEU A 70 -0.84 5.57 -0.09
N VAL A 71 -0.53 6.65 0.62
CA VAL A 71 0.43 6.59 1.74
C VAL A 71 0.18 7.72 2.74
N PHE A 72 0.47 7.46 4.01
CA PHE A 72 0.48 8.48 5.06
C PHE A 72 1.91 8.94 5.36
N ASP A 73 2.06 10.23 5.68
CA ASP A 73 3.24 10.70 6.37
C ASP A 73 3.07 10.61 7.90
N SER A 74 4.15 10.87 8.64
CA SER A 74 4.14 10.85 10.12
C SER A 74 3.29 11.94 10.75
N SER A 75 2.86 12.95 9.99
CA SER A 75 1.97 14.02 10.43
C SER A 75 0.50 13.70 10.22
N GLY A 76 0.19 12.52 9.65
CA GLY A 76 -1.15 12.06 9.33
C GLY A 76 -1.71 12.66 8.05
N ASN A 77 -0.90 13.29 7.20
CA ASN A 77 -1.35 13.64 5.86
C ASN A 77 -1.45 12.39 4.99
N LEU A 78 -2.59 12.21 4.34
CA LEU A 78 -2.77 11.18 3.32
C LEU A 78 -2.35 11.73 1.95
N PHE A 79 -1.51 10.99 1.24
CA PHE A 79 -1.16 11.28 -0.14
C PHE A 79 -1.77 10.24 -1.06
N ALA A 80 -2.28 10.70 -2.21
CA ALA A 80 -2.88 9.84 -3.22
C ALA A 80 -2.35 10.17 -4.61
N ALA A 81 -1.93 9.13 -5.33
CA ALA A 81 -1.65 9.24 -6.75
C ALA A 81 -2.96 9.27 -7.53
N VAL A 82 -3.11 10.25 -8.42
CA VAL A 82 -4.26 10.35 -9.31
C VAL A 82 -3.82 10.68 -10.73
N LYS A 83 -4.65 10.34 -11.70
CA LYS A 83 -4.49 10.79 -13.06
C LYS A 83 -5.10 12.18 -13.22
N HIS A 84 -4.46 13.07 -13.95
CA HIS A 84 -5.00 14.38 -14.24
C HIS A 84 -5.05 14.61 -15.75
N PHE A 85 -6.16 15.17 -16.23
CA PHE A 85 -6.37 15.59 -17.61
C PHE A 85 -6.42 17.11 -17.66
N GLY A 86 -5.51 17.73 -18.38
CA GLY A 86 -5.47 19.19 -18.53
C GLY A 86 -5.00 19.63 -19.90
N PRO A 87 -5.37 20.84 -20.35
CA PRO A 87 -4.85 21.39 -21.59
C PRO A 87 -3.35 21.71 -21.47
N PRO A 88 -2.57 21.51 -22.56
CA PRO A 88 -2.98 20.99 -23.86
C PRO A 88 -2.78 19.47 -23.94
N VAL A 89 -3.85 18.69 -23.79
CA VAL A 89 -3.96 17.24 -24.05
C VAL A 89 -2.75 16.42 -23.58
N GLN A 90 -2.41 16.49 -22.31
CA GLN A 90 -1.36 15.66 -21.75
C GLN A 90 -1.83 15.03 -20.45
N PHE A 91 -1.62 13.72 -20.38
CA PHE A 91 -1.77 13.00 -19.12
C PHE A 91 -0.68 13.45 -18.16
N HIS A 92 -1.07 13.75 -16.92
CA HIS A 92 -0.15 14.00 -15.84
C HIS A 92 -0.51 13.07 -14.71
N GLY A 93 0.48 12.37 -14.17
CA GLY A 93 0.39 11.82 -12.84
C GLY A 93 0.45 12.96 -11.85
N ARG A 94 -0.42 12.94 -10.85
CA ARG A 94 -0.50 13.97 -9.81
C ARG A 94 -0.51 13.32 -8.45
N ILE A 95 0.18 13.90 -7.48
CA ILE A 95 0.10 13.52 -6.08
C ILE A 95 -0.73 14.57 -5.36
N LEU A 96 -1.87 14.17 -4.84
CA LEU A 96 -2.73 14.96 -3.98
C LEU A 96 -2.35 14.73 -2.52
N GLN A 97 -2.44 15.78 -1.72
CA GLN A 97 -2.27 15.73 -0.27
C GLN A 97 -3.60 16.08 0.39
N PHE A 98 -4.00 15.25 1.34
CA PHE A 98 -5.18 15.41 2.17
C PHE A 98 -4.71 15.52 3.64
N PRO A 99 -4.59 16.72 4.19
CA PRO A 99 -4.22 16.89 5.60
C PRO A 99 -5.37 16.45 6.52
N PRO A 100 -5.10 16.08 7.78
CA PRO A 100 -6.15 15.73 8.76
C PRO A 100 -7.16 16.87 8.96
N LEU A 101 -6.67 18.10 8.92
CA LEU A 101 -7.45 19.33 8.99
C LEU A 101 -7.02 20.23 7.83
N GLY A 102 -7.99 20.73 7.07
CA GLY A 102 -7.70 21.67 5.99
C GLY A 102 -8.21 21.20 4.62
N HIS A 103 -7.71 21.84 3.58
CA HIS A 103 -8.14 21.58 2.21
C HIS A 103 -7.11 20.73 1.47
N GLN A 104 -7.61 19.90 0.56
CA GLN A 104 -6.79 19.18 -0.39
C GLN A 104 -5.84 20.13 -1.14
N SER A 105 -4.60 19.70 -1.32
CA SER A 105 -3.58 20.41 -2.09
C SER A 105 -2.86 19.47 -3.06
N VAL A 106 -2.03 20.02 -3.93
CA VAL A 106 -1.20 19.26 -4.87
C VAL A 106 0.24 19.31 -4.37
N LEU A 107 0.82 18.15 -4.05
CA LEU A 107 2.24 18.03 -3.73
C LEU A 107 3.10 18.18 -5.00
N GLY A 108 2.72 17.50 -6.09
CA GLY A 108 3.50 17.54 -7.32
C GLY A 108 2.82 16.87 -8.50
N ASN A 109 3.43 17.06 -9.68
CA ASN A 109 2.97 16.49 -10.95
C ASN A 109 4.13 15.83 -11.71
N VAL A 110 3.82 14.77 -12.46
CA VAL A 110 4.74 14.14 -13.41
C VAL A 110 4.09 14.14 -14.79
N ALA A 111 4.67 14.92 -15.71
CA ALA A 111 4.13 15.06 -17.06
C ALA A 111 4.23 13.74 -17.83
N GLN A 112 3.25 13.44 -18.67
CA GLN A 112 3.20 12.28 -19.55
C GLN A 112 3.44 10.94 -18.82
N SER A 113 2.94 10.84 -17.60
CA SER A 113 3.11 9.65 -16.79
C SER A 113 1.85 9.32 -16.01
N ILE A 114 1.70 8.05 -15.66
CA ILE A 114 0.74 7.55 -14.68
C ILE A 114 1.55 7.21 -13.43
N ILE A 115 1.14 7.75 -12.29
CA ILE A 115 1.74 7.37 -11.01
C ILE A 115 0.95 6.18 -10.46
N GLU A 116 1.65 5.07 -10.19
CA GLU A 116 1.07 3.84 -9.67
C GLU A 116 1.26 3.76 -8.14
N GLY A 117 2.38 3.23 -7.67
CA GLY A 117 2.67 3.08 -6.25
C GLY A 117 3.21 4.35 -5.59
N LEU A 118 2.84 4.56 -4.33
CA LEU A 118 3.42 5.56 -3.44
C LEU A 118 3.94 4.90 -2.16
N VAL A 119 5.05 5.40 -1.64
CA VAL A 119 5.56 5.01 -0.31
C VAL A 119 6.32 6.19 0.31
N THR A 120 6.37 6.27 1.64
CA THR A 120 7.13 7.28 2.39
C THR A 120 8.40 6.70 2.97
N ASP A 121 9.50 7.47 2.96
CA ASP A 121 10.68 7.17 3.76
C ASP A 121 10.53 7.69 5.21
N SER A 122 11.45 7.33 6.10
CA SER A 122 11.46 7.80 7.49
C SER A 122 11.65 9.31 7.63
N GLY A 123 12.08 10.00 6.59
CA GLY A 123 12.20 11.46 6.51
C GLY A 123 10.91 12.16 6.04
N GLY A 124 9.86 11.39 5.72
CA GLY A 124 8.58 11.91 5.23
C GLY A 124 8.58 12.26 3.74
N ASN A 125 9.63 11.92 2.98
CA ASN A 125 9.60 12.11 1.54
C ASN A 125 8.72 11.06 0.87
N ILE A 126 7.99 11.44 -0.19
CA ILE A 126 7.13 10.55 -0.95
C ILE A 126 7.91 10.00 -2.15
N PHE A 127 7.97 8.68 -2.27
CA PHE A 127 8.50 8.01 -3.45
C PHE A 127 7.33 7.56 -4.33
N ALA A 128 7.43 7.83 -5.62
CA ALA A 128 6.35 7.61 -6.57
C ALA A 128 6.87 6.85 -7.80
N MET A 129 6.25 5.70 -8.10
CA MET A 129 6.47 4.98 -9.36
C MET A 129 5.68 5.67 -10.47
N ALA A 130 6.38 6.21 -11.45
CA ALA A 130 5.79 6.92 -12.58
C ALA A 130 6.06 6.17 -13.89
N ASN A 131 5.02 5.56 -14.44
CA ASN A 131 5.05 4.91 -15.74
C ASN A 131 4.84 5.93 -16.84
N SER A 132 5.80 6.03 -17.75
CA SER A 132 5.69 6.90 -18.91
C SER A 132 4.61 6.42 -19.88
N VAL A 133 3.77 7.33 -20.37
CA VAL A 133 2.83 7.02 -21.44
C VAL A 133 3.49 7.06 -22.83
N SER A 134 4.76 7.45 -22.89
CA SER A 134 5.58 7.43 -24.10
C SER A 134 6.38 6.14 -24.16
N LYS A 135 6.28 5.39 -25.27
CA LYS A 135 7.05 4.14 -25.48
C LYS A 135 8.58 4.33 -25.55
N THR A 136 9.06 5.57 -25.51
CA THR A 136 10.49 5.92 -25.70
C THR A 136 11.18 6.30 -24.40
N THR A 137 10.48 6.33 -23.27
CA THR A 137 11.04 6.77 -22.00
C THR A 137 10.97 5.64 -20.96
N THR A 138 12.03 5.54 -20.15
CA THR A 138 12.10 4.64 -19.01
C THR A 138 11.10 5.04 -17.93
N ASN A 139 10.57 4.07 -17.21
CA ASN A 139 9.74 4.29 -16.06
C ASN A 139 10.61 4.73 -14.88
N THR A 140 10.14 5.69 -14.11
CA THR A 140 10.98 6.43 -13.17
C THR A 140 10.39 6.42 -11.77
N ILE A 141 11.23 6.14 -10.78
CA ILE A 141 10.91 6.37 -9.38
C ILE A 141 11.36 7.79 -9.04
N TYR A 142 10.39 8.65 -8.72
CA TYR A 142 10.67 9.99 -8.23
C TYR A 142 10.62 10.05 -6.71
N LYS A 143 11.48 10.86 -6.14
CA LYS A 143 11.42 11.29 -4.74
C LYS A 143 10.89 12.72 -4.70
N PHE A 144 9.83 12.95 -3.94
CA PHE A 144 9.25 14.26 -3.64
C PHE A 144 9.51 14.61 -2.19
N ALA A 145 10.13 15.74 -1.94
CA ALA A 145 10.15 16.35 -0.62
C ALA A 145 8.78 17.02 -0.33
N LEU A 146 8.47 17.27 0.94
CA LEU A 146 7.18 17.86 1.34
C LEU A 146 7.01 19.32 0.86
N ASP A 147 8.06 19.99 0.44
CA ASP A 147 8.03 21.31 -0.21
C ASP A 147 7.69 21.22 -1.72
N GLY A 148 7.46 20.01 -2.25
CA GLY A 148 7.18 19.73 -3.66
C GLY A 148 8.42 19.60 -4.54
N THR A 149 9.63 19.73 -4.00
CA THR A 149 10.87 19.50 -4.75
C THR A 149 10.93 18.05 -5.20
N ARG A 150 11.14 17.81 -6.50
CA ARG A 150 11.19 16.48 -7.11
C ARG A 150 12.58 16.16 -7.65
N THR A 151 13.07 14.96 -7.35
CA THR A 151 14.32 14.41 -7.89
C THR A 151 14.07 13.01 -8.45
N VAL A 152 14.89 12.58 -9.41
CA VAL A 152 14.91 11.18 -9.85
C VAL A 152 15.67 10.37 -8.79
N PHE A 153 15.06 9.26 -8.34
CA PHE A 153 15.69 8.34 -7.41
C PHE A 153 16.24 7.10 -8.14
N GLY A 154 15.44 6.52 -9.04
CA GLY A 154 15.82 5.34 -9.80
C GLY A 154 14.97 5.19 -11.07
N THR A 155 15.32 4.21 -11.90
CA THR A 155 14.57 3.87 -13.13
C THR A 155 14.46 2.36 -13.26
N ILE A 156 13.36 1.90 -13.89
CA ILE A 156 13.14 0.51 -14.27
C ILE A 156 12.76 0.43 -15.74
N SER A 157 12.92 -0.74 -16.34
CA SER A 157 12.71 -0.93 -17.79
C SER A 157 11.25 -1.19 -18.14
N GLY A 158 10.56 -2.02 -17.36
CA GLY A 158 9.18 -2.40 -17.60
C GLY A 158 8.16 -1.55 -16.83
N ALA A 159 6.89 -1.98 -16.85
CA ALA A 159 5.81 -1.29 -16.12
C ALA A 159 5.95 -1.48 -14.60
N GLY A 160 6.21 -0.40 -13.90
CA GLY A 160 6.34 -0.41 -12.45
C GLY A 160 5.01 -0.23 -11.74
N PHE A 161 4.81 -0.92 -10.62
CA PHE A 161 3.59 -0.85 -9.82
C PHE A 161 3.89 -0.52 -8.35
N GLY A 162 3.92 -1.53 -7.50
CA GLY A 162 4.09 -1.38 -6.06
C GLY A 162 5.49 -0.92 -5.67
N LEU A 163 5.55 -0.15 -4.61
CA LEU A 163 6.76 0.25 -3.91
C LEU A 163 6.65 -0.11 -2.44
N ALA A 164 7.74 -0.57 -1.83
CA ALA A 164 7.81 -0.81 -0.40
C ALA A 164 9.21 -0.55 0.14
N PHE A 165 9.33 0.00 1.36
CA PHE A 165 10.59 0.10 2.08
C PHE A 165 10.78 -1.07 3.04
N ASP A 166 12.00 -1.62 3.11
CA ASP A 166 12.40 -2.47 4.22
C ASP A 166 12.81 -1.62 5.45
N SER A 167 13.01 -2.27 6.58
CA SER A 167 13.40 -1.61 7.84
C SER A 167 14.81 -0.97 7.79
N ALA A 168 15.63 -1.34 6.81
CA ALA A 168 16.95 -0.76 6.58
C ALA A 168 16.90 0.48 5.65
N GLY A 169 15.72 0.83 5.13
CA GLY A 169 15.51 1.95 4.23
C GLY A 169 15.85 1.65 2.77
N ASN A 170 15.95 0.39 2.39
CA ASN A 170 16.03 0.03 0.98
C ASN A 170 14.64 0.05 0.37
N LEU A 171 14.52 0.60 -0.83
CA LEU A 171 13.28 0.64 -1.60
C LEU A 171 13.19 -0.58 -2.51
N TYR A 172 12.04 -1.24 -2.51
CA TYR A 172 11.72 -2.33 -3.44
C TYR A 172 10.67 -1.84 -4.42
N ALA A 173 10.81 -2.25 -5.70
CA ALA A 173 9.91 -1.86 -6.78
C ALA A 173 9.55 -3.08 -7.62
N ALA A 174 8.24 -3.29 -7.83
CA ALA A 174 7.72 -4.30 -8.72
C ALA A 174 7.77 -3.81 -10.17
N ASP A 175 8.41 -4.58 -11.04
CA ASP A 175 8.43 -4.42 -12.48
C ASP A 175 7.64 -5.59 -13.11
N ALA A 176 6.42 -5.31 -13.55
CA ALA A 176 5.52 -6.33 -14.05
C ALA A 176 5.98 -6.88 -15.41
N ASP A 177 6.39 -6.01 -16.35
CA ASP A 177 6.77 -6.44 -17.71
C ASP A 177 8.03 -7.32 -17.68
N ASP A 178 8.98 -6.99 -16.81
CA ASP A 178 10.23 -7.75 -16.66
C ASP A 178 10.12 -8.89 -15.61
N GLN A 179 8.96 -9.05 -14.97
CA GLN A 179 8.71 -10.02 -13.88
C GLN A 179 9.85 -9.98 -12.84
N THR A 180 10.18 -8.79 -12.37
CA THR A 180 11.35 -8.56 -11.53
C THR A 180 11.00 -7.66 -10.34
N ILE A 181 11.53 -8.00 -9.17
CA ILE A 181 11.55 -7.08 -8.03
C ILE A 181 12.94 -6.48 -7.93
N TYR A 182 13.03 -5.17 -8.15
CA TYR A 182 14.25 -4.42 -7.95
C TYR A 182 14.39 -3.96 -6.51
N LYS A 183 15.62 -3.91 -6.03
CA LYS A 183 16.01 -3.32 -4.75
C LYS A 183 16.93 -2.13 -5.01
N PHE A 184 16.64 -1.01 -4.36
CA PHE A 184 17.45 0.21 -4.38
C PHE A 184 17.91 0.51 -2.95
N THR A 185 19.21 0.66 -2.76
CA THR A 185 19.75 1.15 -1.48
C THR A 185 19.42 2.64 -1.29
N PRO A 186 19.55 3.21 -0.06
CA PRO A 186 19.21 4.61 0.20
C PRO A 186 19.95 5.64 -0.68
N ASP A 187 21.10 5.27 -1.23
CA ASP A 187 21.87 6.09 -2.18
C ASP A 187 21.43 5.92 -3.65
N GLY A 188 20.41 5.09 -3.92
CA GLY A 188 19.86 4.83 -5.24
C GLY A 188 20.57 3.73 -6.03
N THR A 189 21.52 3.00 -5.44
CA THR A 189 22.15 1.85 -6.11
C THR A 189 21.15 0.73 -6.32
N GLN A 190 20.92 0.35 -7.59
CA GLN A 190 19.96 -0.67 -8.02
C GLN A 190 20.58 -2.05 -8.07
N SER A 191 19.82 -3.05 -7.67
CA SER A 191 20.10 -4.48 -7.85
C SER A 191 18.81 -5.26 -8.08
N VAL A 192 18.89 -6.46 -8.64
CA VAL A 192 17.76 -7.40 -8.69
C VAL A 192 17.66 -8.09 -7.33
N PHE A 193 16.49 -8.05 -6.71
CA PHE A 193 16.19 -8.83 -5.50
C PHE A 193 15.62 -10.19 -5.88
N VAL A 194 14.60 -10.21 -6.76
CA VAL A 194 13.99 -11.42 -7.30
C VAL A 194 13.83 -11.23 -8.80
N GLY A 195 14.31 -12.21 -9.57
CA GLY A 195 14.22 -12.18 -11.03
C GLY A 195 13.06 -13.01 -11.58
N PRO A 196 12.88 -13.03 -12.91
CA PRO A 196 11.72 -13.63 -13.56
C PRO A 196 11.55 -15.13 -13.32
N SER A 197 12.60 -15.85 -12.92
CA SER A 197 12.49 -17.29 -12.62
C SER A 197 11.66 -17.63 -11.39
N ALA A 198 11.36 -16.64 -10.53
CA ALA A 198 10.48 -16.79 -9.37
C ALA A 198 9.00 -16.64 -9.73
N PHE A 199 8.67 -16.23 -10.94
CA PHE A 199 7.29 -16.00 -11.38
C PHE A 199 6.93 -16.99 -12.49
N THR A 200 5.69 -17.45 -12.51
CA THR A 200 5.18 -18.21 -13.65
C THR A 200 5.01 -17.29 -14.86
N GLU A 201 4.85 -17.87 -16.07
CA GLU A 201 4.86 -17.12 -17.35
C GLU A 201 3.86 -15.93 -17.38
N ASN A 202 2.73 -16.04 -16.67
CA ASN A 202 1.68 -15.00 -16.63
C ASN A 202 1.54 -14.35 -15.24
N ALA A 203 2.48 -14.54 -14.33
CA ALA A 203 2.41 -13.94 -13.01
C ALA A 203 3.19 -12.62 -12.97
N PHE A 204 2.48 -11.50 -13.11
CA PHE A 204 3.06 -10.16 -13.10
C PHE A 204 3.07 -9.59 -11.69
N PRO A 205 4.23 -9.28 -11.08
CA PRO A 205 4.28 -8.70 -9.74
C PRO A 205 3.69 -7.28 -9.71
N VAL A 206 2.78 -7.03 -8.77
CA VAL A 206 2.04 -5.76 -8.66
C VAL A 206 2.18 -5.13 -7.29
N GLY A 207 1.56 -5.69 -6.25
CA GLY A 207 1.59 -5.15 -4.89
C GLY A 207 2.80 -5.64 -4.11
N LEU A 208 3.34 -4.78 -3.24
CA LEU A 208 4.45 -5.09 -2.34
C LEU A 208 4.10 -4.68 -0.92
N ALA A 209 4.33 -5.57 0.05
CA ALA A 209 4.22 -5.24 1.47
C ALA A 209 5.26 -6.03 2.28
N PHE A 210 5.88 -5.38 3.27
CA PHE A 210 6.75 -6.06 4.23
C PHE A 210 5.98 -6.40 5.50
N ASP A 211 6.20 -7.60 6.03
CA ASP A 211 5.79 -7.96 7.38
C ASP A 211 6.79 -7.44 8.43
N SER A 212 6.47 -7.63 9.72
CA SER A 212 7.34 -7.21 10.83
C SER A 212 8.62 -8.05 10.97
N ALA A 213 8.69 -9.22 10.34
CA ALA A 213 9.89 -10.08 10.30
C ALA A 213 10.83 -9.71 9.15
N GLY A 214 10.40 -8.82 8.24
CA GLY A 214 11.14 -8.39 7.08
C GLY A 214 10.96 -9.28 5.86
N ASN A 215 9.95 -10.14 5.84
CA ASN A 215 9.58 -10.88 4.63
C ASN A 215 8.78 -9.95 3.69
N LEU A 216 9.08 -10.04 2.39
CA LEU A 216 8.38 -9.30 1.34
C LEU A 216 7.25 -10.15 0.78
N PHE A 217 6.04 -9.63 0.85
CA PHE A 217 4.86 -10.20 0.20
C PHE A 217 4.66 -9.51 -1.15
N VAL A 218 4.40 -10.31 -2.18
CA VAL A 218 4.26 -9.85 -3.57
C VAL A 218 2.95 -10.42 -4.11
N SER A 219 1.98 -9.56 -4.45
CA SER A 219 0.82 -10.01 -5.21
C SER A 219 1.16 -10.12 -6.69
N THR A 220 0.63 -11.14 -7.34
CA THR A 220 0.78 -11.33 -8.79
C THR A 220 -0.58 -11.26 -9.47
N GLU A 221 -0.64 -10.67 -10.66
CA GLU A 221 -1.84 -10.66 -11.51
C GLU A 221 -1.51 -11.23 -12.90
N GLY A 222 -2.52 -11.68 -13.66
CA GLY A 222 -2.38 -12.12 -15.04
C GLY A 222 -3.09 -13.42 -15.38
N ASP A 223 -3.46 -14.23 -14.40
CA ASP A 223 -4.27 -15.45 -14.56
C ASP A 223 -5.44 -15.44 -13.56
N PRO A 224 -6.50 -14.65 -13.80
CA PRO A 224 -7.60 -14.43 -12.86
C PRO A 224 -8.22 -15.74 -12.35
N GLY A 225 -8.30 -15.88 -11.03
CA GLY A 225 -8.72 -17.11 -10.33
C GLY A 225 -7.58 -18.09 -10.03
N ASN A 226 -6.35 -17.80 -10.51
CA ASN A 226 -5.14 -18.53 -10.16
C ASN A 226 -4.00 -17.59 -9.71
N ASP A 227 -4.27 -16.29 -9.61
CA ASP A 227 -3.30 -15.34 -9.12
C ASP A 227 -2.89 -15.65 -7.68
N THR A 228 -1.72 -15.20 -7.29
CA THR A 228 -1.07 -15.62 -6.04
C THR A 228 -0.56 -14.44 -5.23
N ILE A 229 -0.30 -14.71 -3.95
CA ILE A 229 0.61 -13.91 -3.14
C ILE A 229 1.82 -14.79 -2.83
N LEU A 230 3.00 -14.33 -3.21
CA LEU A 230 4.28 -14.95 -2.91
C LEU A 230 4.91 -14.26 -1.70
N GLU A 231 5.58 -15.03 -0.85
CA GLU A 231 6.37 -14.54 0.28
C GLU A 231 7.85 -14.77 0.00
N PHE A 232 8.67 -13.74 0.15
CA PHE A 232 10.13 -13.81 0.03
C PHE A 232 10.78 -13.43 1.34
N THR A 233 11.61 -14.31 1.87
CA THR A 233 12.44 -13.99 3.03
C THR A 233 13.47 -12.89 2.70
N PRO A 234 14.13 -12.24 3.70
CA PRO A 234 15.13 -11.21 3.44
C PRO A 234 16.31 -11.63 2.56
N ASN A 235 16.56 -12.92 2.45
CA ASN A 235 17.59 -13.51 1.57
C ASN A 235 17.04 -14.04 0.24
N GLY A 236 15.78 -13.74 -0.09
CA GLY A 236 15.14 -14.04 -1.36
C GLY A 236 14.63 -15.48 -1.52
N MET A 237 14.51 -16.26 -0.42
CA MET A 237 13.86 -17.57 -0.49
C MET A 237 12.35 -17.40 -0.64
N GLU A 238 11.79 -18.04 -1.66
CA GLU A 238 10.39 -17.97 -2.03
C GLU A 238 9.54 -19.02 -1.32
N SER A 239 8.31 -18.65 -0.99
CA SER A 239 7.21 -19.54 -0.66
C SER A 239 5.89 -18.96 -1.15
N THR A 240 4.91 -19.81 -1.44
CA THR A 240 3.55 -19.37 -1.80
C THR A 240 2.77 -19.12 -0.52
N PHE A 241 2.27 -17.90 -0.34
CA PHE A 241 1.43 -17.52 0.80
C PHE A 241 -0.06 -17.79 0.53
N ALA A 242 -0.58 -17.39 -0.63
CA ALA A 242 -1.97 -17.60 -1.03
C ALA A 242 -2.10 -17.87 -2.52
N THR A 243 -3.13 -18.60 -2.91
CA THR A 243 -3.47 -18.96 -4.31
C THR A 243 -4.96 -18.81 -4.57
N GLY A 244 -5.36 -18.83 -5.84
CA GLY A 244 -6.78 -18.82 -6.22
C GLY A 244 -7.40 -17.43 -6.13
N LEU A 245 -6.59 -16.38 -6.16
CA LEU A 245 -7.01 -15.00 -6.15
C LEU A 245 -7.37 -14.48 -7.54
N THR A 246 -8.05 -13.34 -7.59
CA THR A 246 -8.43 -12.69 -8.86
C THR A 246 -7.91 -11.26 -8.88
N ASN A 247 -6.84 -11.01 -9.62
CA ASN A 247 -6.16 -9.72 -9.73
C ASN A 247 -5.91 -9.05 -8.36
N PRO A 248 -5.18 -9.70 -7.43
CA PRO A 248 -4.80 -9.08 -6.17
C PRO A 248 -3.80 -7.95 -6.43
N ARG A 249 -4.07 -6.78 -5.89
CA ARG A 249 -3.29 -5.57 -6.14
C ARG A 249 -2.57 -5.08 -4.90
N GLY A 250 -2.97 -3.94 -4.35
CA GLY A 250 -2.33 -3.37 -3.18
C GLY A 250 -2.53 -4.24 -1.95
N MET A 251 -1.52 -4.25 -1.09
CA MET A 251 -1.51 -4.99 0.17
C MET A 251 -0.95 -4.14 1.29
N ALA A 252 -1.44 -4.36 2.52
CA ALA A 252 -0.87 -3.74 3.71
C ALA A 252 -1.07 -4.63 4.94
N PHE A 253 -0.09 -4.64 5.82
CA PHE A 253 -0.19 -5.26 7.13
C PHE A 253 -0.74 -4.27 8.16
N ASP A 254 -1.63 -4.74 9.03
CA ASP A 254 -2.02 -4.00 10.22
C ASP A 254 -1.00 -4.19 11.36
N GLY A 255 -1.22 -3.49 12.48
CA GLY A 255 -0.36 -3.61 13.67
C GLY A 255 -0.43 -4.95 14.39
N SER A 256 -1.38 -5.82 14.04
CA SER A 256 -1.54 -7.19 14.58
C SER A 256 -0.90 -8.24 13.68
N GLY A 257 -0.43 -7.85 12.49
CA GLY A 257 0.16 -8.74 11.50
C GLY A 257 -0.86 -9.38 10.56
N ASN A 258 -2.11 -8.90 10.53
CA ASN A 258 -3.06 -9.31 9.50
C ASN A 258 -2.71 -8.65 8.18
N LEU A 259 -2.73 -9.41 7.08
CA LEU A 259 -2.52 -8.89 5.73
C LEU A 259 -3.86 -8.59 5.07
N PHE A 260 -4.05 -7.34 4.66
CA PHE A 260 -5.20 -6.91 3.88
C PHE A 260 -4.80 -6.79 2.41
N VAL A 261 -5.67 -7.27 1.53
CA VAL A 261 -5.41 -7.37 0.09
C VAL A 261 -6.61 -6.82 -0.67
N ALA A 262 -6.35 -5.88 -1.59
CA ALA A 262 -7.34 -5.43 -2.56
C ALA A 262 -7.42 -6.48 -3.68
N GLU A 263 -8.58 -7.10 -3.88
CA GLU A 263 -8.86 -8.05 -4.93
C GLU A 263 -9.89 -7.49 -5.89
N THR A 264 -9.60 -7.52 -7.18
CA THR A 264 -10.52 -7.06 -8.21
C THR A 264 -11.17 -8.27 -8.86
N ASN A 265 -12.27 -8.76 -8.31
CA ASN A 265 -13.10 -9.79 -8.93
C ASN A 265 -13.60 -9.33 -10.30
N PRO A 266 -14.02 -10.25 -11.22
CA PRO A 266 -14.51 -9.81 -12.52
C PRO A 266 -15.61 -8.75 -12.33
N ALA A 267 -15.30 -7.56 -12.81
CA ALA A 267 -16.01 -6.29 -12.66
C ALA A 267 -17.54 -6.40 -12.57
N PRO A 268 -18.23 -5.55 -11.73
CA PRO A 268 -17.65 -4.37 -11.07
C PRO A 268 -17.20 -4.57 -9.61
N ASP A 269 -17.38 -5.77 -9.04
CA ASP A 269 -17.34 -5.98 -7.59
C ASP A 269 -16.00 -6.58 -7.15
N GLY A 270 -15.11 -5.76 -6.59
CA GLY A 270 -13.92 -6.21 -5.87
C GLY A 270 -14.16 -6.29 -4.37
N ASP A 271 -13.25 -6.93 -3.67
CA ASP A 271 -13.30 -7.13 -2.22
C ASP A 271 -11.97 -6.72 -1.58
N ILE A 272 -12.02 -6.42 -0.29
CA ILE A 272 -10.82 -6.43 0.56
C ILE A 272 -10.82 -7.73 1.34
N LEU A 273 -9.79 -8.54 1.13
CA LEU A 273 -9.56 -9.77 1.85
C LEU A 273 -8.68 -9.51 3.07
N GLU A 274 -8.96 -10.20 4.18
CA GLU A 274 -8.13 -10.21 5.39
C GLU A 274 -7.57 -11.60 5.64
N PHE A 275 -6.25 -11.71 5.69
CA PHE A 275 -5.50 -12.91 6.07
C PHE A 275 -4.99 -12.76 7.49
N THR A 276 -5.58 -13.49 8.42
CA THR A 276 -5.15 -13.52 9.83
C THR A 276 -4.05 -14.56 10.02
N PRO A 277 -2.96 -14.26 10.75
CA PRO A 277 -1.89 -15.22 11.00
C PRO A 277 -2.40 -16.53 11.59
N GLY A 278 -2.08 -17.66 10.93
CA GLY A 278 -2.50 -19.00 11.35
C GLY A 278 -3.94 -19.39 11.01
N ALA A 279 -4.75 -18.52 10.42
CA ALA A 279 -6.01 -18.90 9.79
C ALA A 279 -5.72 -19.45 8.39
N GLY A 280 -6.31 -20.54 7.95
CA GLY A 280 -5.98 -21.14 6.64
C GLY A 280 -6.44 -20.30 5.46
N GLU A 281 -7.69 -19.85 5.46
CA GLU A 281 -8.33 -19.10 4.36
C GLU A 281 -8.57 -17.64 4.78
N PRO A 282 -8.56 -16.69 3.82
CA PRO A 282 -8.90 -15.30 4.10
C PRO A 282 -10.39 -15.13 4.43
N THR A 283 -10.70 -14.06 5.12
CA THR A 283 -12.08 -13.58 5.28
C THR A 283 -12.30 -12.32 4.44
N VAL A 284 -13.53 -12.12 3.97
CA VAL A 284 -13.88 -10.87 3.30
C VAL A 284 -14.09 -9.80 4.35
N PHE A 285 -13.20 -8.82 4.39
CA PHE A 285 -13.29 -7.66 5.31
C PHE A 285 -14.30 -6.62 4.80
N ALA A 286 -14.23 -6.27 3.51
CA ALA A 286 -15.14 -5.32 2.89
C ALA A 286 -15.50 -5.79 1.47
N PRO A 287 -16.77 -6.15 1.22
CA PRO A 287 -17.22 -6.63 -0.08
C PRO A 287 -17.74 -5.51 -0.99
N GLY A 288 -17.81 -5.80 -2.30
CA GLY A 288 -18.53 -4.99 -3.28
C GLY A 288 -17.91 -3.62 -3.54
N ILE A 289 -16.59 -3.53 -3.58
CA ILE A 289 -15.87 -2.29 -3.84
C ILE A 289 -15.55 -2.19 -5.33
N ASP A 290 -15.95 -1.10 -5.96
CA ASP A 290 -15.80 -0.88 -7.40
C ASP A 290 -14.32 -0.65 -7.79
N PHE A 291 -13.60 -1.71 -8.18
CA PHE A 291 -12.17 -1.72 -8.53
C PHE A 291 -11.25 -1.17 -7.42
N PRO A 292 -11.08 -1.86 -6.28
CA PRO A 292 -10.10 -1.48 -5.26
C PRO A 292 -8.67 -1.68 -5.81
N GLU A 293 -7.80 -0.69 -5.60
CA GLU A 293 -6.46 -0.69 -6.21
C GLU A 293 -5.35 -0.82 -5.16
N PHE A 294 -5.15 0.22 -4.36
CA PHE A 294 -4.14 0.26 -3.32
C PHE A 294 -4.77 0.56 -1.97
N LEU A 295 -4.11 0.11 -0.93
CA LEU A 295 -4.55 0.32 0.43
C LEU A 295 -3.39 0.67 1.36
N THR A 296 -3.71 1.34 2.45
CA THR A 296 -2.76 1.72 3.49
C THR A 296 -3.47 1.88 4.83
N PHE A 297 -2.77 1.65 5.91
CA PHE A 297 -3.26 1.95 7.24
C PHE A 297 -2.87 3.36 7.69
N GLY A 298 -3.77 4.03 8.39
CA GLY A 298 -3.53 5.37 8.91
C GLY A 298 -4.39 5.68 10.14
N PRO A 299 -4.19 6.87 10.73
CA PRO A 299 -5.00 7.31 11.86
C PRO A 299 -6.45 7.52 11.42
N PRO A 300 -7.45 7.36 12.33
CA PRO A 300 -8.84 7.73 12.08
C PRO A 300 -8.96 9.22 11.69
N ARG A 301 -9.90 9.53 10.79
CA ARG A 301 -10.20 10.89 10.31
C ARG A 301 -11.63 11.31 10.62
#